data_2822d16ac03d7d4d668d56b1a2e4a2fb
#
_entry.id   2822d16ac03d7d4d668d56b1a2e4a2fb
#
_cell.length_a   1.000
_cell.length_b   1.000
_cell.length_c   1.000
_cell.angle_alpha   90.00
_cell.angle_beta   90.00
_cell.angle_gamma   90.00
#
_symmetry.space_group_name_H-M   'P 1'
#
loop_
_entity.id
_entity.type
_entity.pdbx_description
1 polymer ?
#
loop_
_entity_poly.entity_id
_entity_poly.type
_entity_poly.pdbx_seq_one_letter_code
_entity_poly.pdbx_strand_id
1 'polypeptide(L)'
;VCDGRACAGETPGMGGIGTGSAFKNNVAALAGVRLNMRLIHEVKEPVTETEVLGFKLRLPVLAAPIGGTSFNMGGALSEAEYARAIVSGCREAGIVGCVGDGAPDELHEAGNAAITAEGGWGIPFIKPWEGEELERKMCRAAATGTRVLGMDIDAAGLIALARMGRPVSPKTCAELKAIADRSHGLGMKFVLKGIMTVEDAIAAERAGCDGIVVSNHGGRALDHTPGTIEVLPAIAAQVKGRMAVLMDGGIRDGLDVLKALGFHDFDFYQT
;
A
#
# COMPACT_ATOMS: atom_id res chain seq x y z
N VAL A 1 -15.55 3.74 15.08
CA VAL A 1 -14.46 4.34 14.30
C VAL A 1 -13.19 4.23 15.13
N CYS A 2 -12.10 3.69 14.58
CA CYS A 2 -10.80 3.60 15.27
C CYS A 2 -10.23 5.02 15.44
N ASP A 3 -9.94 5.41 16.70
CA ASP A 3 -9.35 6.72 17.04
C ASP A 3 -7.83 6.64 17.32
N GLY A 4 -7.24 5.44 17.13
CA GLY A 4 -5.84 5.18 17.33
C GLY A 4 -5.34 5.20 18.78
N ARG A 5 -6.24 5.24 19.78
CA ARG A 5 -5.82 5.34 21.19
C ARG A 5 -5.58 3.98 21.86
N ALA A 6 -6.49 3.03 21.63
CA ALA A 6 -6.49 1.77 22.37
C ALA A 6 -5.32 0.84 22.01
N CYS A 7 -4.75 0.97 20.82
CA CYS A 7 -3.71 0.09 20.30
C CYS A 7 -2.46 0.84 19.79
N ALA A 8 -2.28 2.11 20.20
CA ALA A 8 -0.99 2.80 20.04
C ALA A 8 0.02 2.30 21.06
N GLY A 9 1.30 2.33 20.75
CA GLY A 9 2.37 1.99 21.69
C GLY A 9 3.59 1.34 21.06
N GLU A 10 4.47 0.77 21.86
CA GLU A 10 5.72 0.14 21.40
C GLU A 10 5.53 -1.07 20.48
N THR A 11 4.43 -1.81 20.67
CA THR A 11 4.04 -2.89 19.76
C THR A 11 2.63 -2.55 19.27
N PRO A 12 2.53 -1.74 18.22
CA PRO A 12 1.26 -1.21 17.81
C PRO A 12 0.38 -2.27 17.15
N GLY A 13 -0.91 -2.22 17.47
CA GLY A 13 -1.95 -2.74 16.58
C GLY A 13 -2.17 -1.76 15.42
N MET A 14 -3.42 -1.35 15.19
CA MET A 14 -3.76 -0.41 14.11
C MET A 14 -3.58 1.08 14.47
N GLY A 15 -3.27 1.40 15.72
CA GLY A 15 -3.24 2.79 16.24
C GLY A 15 -1.91 3.52 16.13
N GLY A 16 -0.92 2.90 15.50
CA GLY A 16 0.41 3.48 15.32
C GLY A 16 1.38 3.22 16.48
N ILE A 17 2.66 3.44 16.21
CA ILE A 17 3.75 3.25 17.18
C ILE A 17 3.83 4.44 18.15
N GLY A 18 4.37 4.21 19.33
CA GLY A 18 4.67 5.25 20.32
C GLY A 18 3.43 5.99 20.80
N THR A 19 3.35 7.28 20.55
CA THR A 19 2.22 8.15 20.89
C THR A 19 1.03 7.99 19.95
N GLY A 20 1.22 7.32 18.80
CA GLY A 20 0.24 7.21 17.71
C GLY A 20 0.02 8.56 17.00
N SER A 21 0.95 9.51 17.12
CA SER A 21 0.79 10.82 16.48
C SER A 21 0.75 10.70 14.96
N ALA A 22 1.61 9.86 14.37
CA ALA A 22 1.62 9.65 12.92
C ALA A 22 0.29 9.08 12.40
N PHE A 23 -0.33 8.14 13.13
CA PHE A 23 -1.68 7.66 12.80
C PHE A 23 -2.72 8.78 12.81
N LYS A 24 -2.70 9.62 13.87
CA LYS A 24 -3.64 10.75 14.02
C LYS A 24 -3.39 11.83 12.97
N ASN A 25 -2.12 12.07 12.62
CA ASN A 25 -1.73 13.04 11.60
C ASN A 25 -2.33 12.69 10.23
N ASN A 26 -2.39 11.43 9.85
CA ASN A 26 -3.05 11.01 8.61
C ASN A 26 -4.51 11.50 8.54
N VAL A 27 -5.28 11.29 9.61
CA VAL A 27 -6.69 11.70 9.66
C VAL A 27 -6.82 13.23 9.76
N ALA A 28 -5.99 13.87 10.58
CA ALA A 28 -6.02 15.31 10.79
C ALA A 28 -5.64 16.08 9.51
N ALA A 29 -4.63 15.61 8.80
CA ALA A 29 -4.18 16.19 7.54
C ALA A 29 -5.28 16.12 6.46
N LEU A 30 -5.91 14.95 6.28
CA LEU A 30 -7.06 14.80 5.37
C LEU A 30 -8.24 15.72 5.77
N ALA A 31 -8.52 15.85 7.08
CA ALA A 31 -9.56 16.77 7.56
C ALA A 31 -9.22 18.23 7.29
N GLY A 32 -7.94 18.58 7.19
CA GLY A 32 -7.44 19.92 6.84
C GLY A 32 -7.63 20.28 5.36
N VAL A 33 -7.69 19.29 4.48
CA VAL A 33 -7.88 19.53 3.03
C VAL A 33 -9.30 20.00 2.77
N ARG A 34 -9.44 21.08 1.99
CA ARG A 34 -10.73 21.65 1.60
C ARG A 34 -11.00 21.38 0.13
N LEU A 35 -12.23 20.93 -0.18
CA LEU A 35 -12.71 20.78 -1.56
C LEU A 35 -13.09 22.15 -2.13
N ASN A 36 -12.70 22.37 -3.38
CA ASN A 36 -13.10 23.58 -4.10
C ASN A 36 -14.47 23.34 -4.78
N MET A 37 -15.50 24.03 -4.30
CA MET A 37 -16.84 23.93 -4.85
C MET A 37 -16.96 24.76 -6.13
N ARG A 38 -16.65 24.14 -7.28
CA ARG A 38 -16.80 24.75 -8.61
C ARG A 38 -18.03 24.20 -9.32
N LEU A 39 -19.01 25.04 -9.60
CA LEU A 39 -20.29 24.65 -10.21
C LEU A 39 -20.42 25.07 -11.67
N ILE A 40 -19.55 25.96 -12.17
CA ILE A 40 -19.59 26.41 -13.56
C ILE A 40 -18.56 25.59 -14.36
N HIS A 41 -19.02 24.54 -15.02
CA HIS A 41 -18.23 23.65 -15.85
C HIS A 41 -19.13 22.90 -16.85
N GLU A 42 -18.54 22.28 -17.85
CA GLU A 42 -19.25 21.56 -18.91
C GLU A 42 -19.42 20.05 -18.63
N VAL A 43 -18.82 19.53 -17.57
CA VAL A 43 -18.89 18.10 -17.19
C VAL A 43 -20.31 17.77 -16.72
N LYS A 44 -20.97 16.85 -17.41
CA LYS A 44 -22.33 16.38 -17.07
C LYS A 44 -22.33 14.95 -16.52
N GLU A 45 -21.42 14.13 -17.02
CA GLU A 45 -21.29 12.72 -16.64
C GLU A 45 -19.83 12.48 -16.22
N PRO A 46 -19.55 12.44 -14.93
CA PRO A 46 -18.19 12.15 -14.45
C PRO A 46 -17.83 10.69 -14.75
N VAL A 47 -16.64 10.48 -15.32
CA VAL A 47 -16.07 9.14 -15.53
C VAL A 47 -15.13 8.83 -14.36
N THR A 48 -15.37 7.72 -13.69
CA THR A 48 -14.55 7.25 -12.58
C THR A 48 -13.67 6.05 -12.97
N GLU A 49 -13.95 5.47 -14.15
CA GLU A 49 -13.17 4.36 -14.66
C GLU A 49 -11.74 4.79 -15.00
N THR A 50 -10.80 3.93 -14.67
CA THR A 50 -9.38 4.20 -14.86
C THR A 50 -8.59 2.92 -15.10
N GLU A 51 -7.33 3.06 -15.54
CA GLU A 51 -6.39 1.96 -15.62
C GLU A 51 -5.14 2.28 -14.79
N VAL A 52 -4.77 1.38 -13.88
CA VAL A 52 -3.57 1.49 -13.07
C VAL A 52 -2.79 0.18 -13.08
N LEU A 53 -1.49 0.24 -13.35
CA LEU A 53 -0.59 -0.91 -13.31
C LEU A 53 -1.06 -2.11 -14.17
N GLY A 54 -1.94 -1.88 -15.15
CA GLY A 54 -2.53 -2.89 -16.02
C GLY A 54 -3.86 -3.46 -15.53
N PHE A 55 -4.42 -2.94 -14.44
CA PHE A 55 -5.77 -3.24 -13.98
C PHE A 55 -6.75 -2.16 -14.45
N LYS A 56 -7.86 -2.57 -15.07
CA LYS A 56 -8.97 -1.68 -15.38
C LYS A 56 -9.92 -1.62 -14.19
N LEU A 57 -10.09 -0.46 -13.63
CA LEU A 57 -10.84 -0.22 -12.39
C LEU A 57 -12.07 0.63 -12.66
N ARG A 58 -13.18 0.37 -11.96
CA ARG A 58 -14.36 1.21 -11.96
C ARG A 58 -14.17 2.51 -11.17
N LEU A 59 -13.30 2.48 -10.19
CA LEU A 59 -12.95 3.61 -9.31
C LEU A 59 -11.44 3.65 -9.11
N PRO A 60 -10.81 4.81 -8.95
CA PRO A 60 -9.39 4.95 -8.66
C PRO A 60 -9.08 4.60 -7.19
N VAL A 61 -9.49 3.42 -6.76
CA VAL A 61 -9.39 2.94 -5.38
C VAL A 61 -8.87 1.51 -5.37
N LEU A 62 -7.97 1.22 -4.44
CA LEU A 62 -7.49 -0.12 -4.12
C LEU A 62 -7.66 -0.36 -2.62
N ALA A 63 -7.90 -1.61 -2.21
CA ALA A 63 -7.82 -1.94 -0.80
C ALA A 63 -6.34 -2.08 -0.40
N ALA A 64 -5.95 -1.39 0.67
CA ALA A 64 -4.56 -1.41 1.17
C ALA A 64 -4.14 -2.81 1.67
N PRO A 65 -2.85 -3.18 1.57
CA PRO A 65 -2.38 -4.49 1.99
C PRO A 65 -2.39 -4.62 3.51
N ILE A 66 -3.21 -5.52 4.02
CA ILE A 66 -3.29 -5.87 5.44
C ILE A 66 -3.08 -7.38 5.58
N GLY A 67 -2.36 -7.78 6.62
CA GLY A 67 -2.18 -9.15 7.05
C GLY A 67 -2.00 -9.22 8.56
N GLY A 68 -2.04 -10.42 9.13
CA GLY A 68 -1.95 -10.62 10.56
C GLY A 68 -3.23 -10.24 11.31
N THR A 69 -4.38 -10.66 10.80
CA THR A 69 -5.70 -10.40 11.41
C THR A 69 -5.79 -10.88 12.84
N SER A 70 -5.13 -12.00 13.19
CA SER A 70 -5.11 -12.58 14.52
C SER A 70 -4.44 -11.67 15.56
N PHE A 71 -3.38 -10.96 15.20
CA PHE A 71 -2.66 -10.10 16.14
C PHE A 71 -2.85 -8.60 15.91
N ASN A 72 -3.27 -8.20 14.73
CA ASN A 72 -3.53 -6.78 14.42
C ASN A 72 -4.99 -6.38 14.61
N MET A 73 -5.95 -7.33 14.45
CA MET A 73 -7.38 -7.04 14.34
C MET A 73 -8.23 -7.93 15.27
N GLY A 74 -7.62 -8.56 16.26
CA GLY A 74 -8.32 -9.36 17.27
C GLY A 74 -8.76 -10.75 16.82
N GLY A 75 -8.39 -11.20 15.62
CA GLY A 75 -8.55 -12.58 15.17
C GLY A 75 -10.00 -13.05 14.97
N ALA A 76 -10.93 -12.12 14.67
CA ALA A 76 -12.33 -12.48 14.41
C ALA A 76 -12.50 -13.28 13.10
N LEU A 77 -11.56 -13.14 12.17
CA LEU A 77 -11.44 -13.91 10.93
C LEU A 77 -10.06 -14.53 10.86
N SER A 78 -9.96 -15.71 10.24
CA SER A 78 -8.67 -16.28 9.84
C SER A 78 -8.05 -15.46 8.70
N GLU A 79 -6.74 -15.60 8.50
CA GLU A 79 -6.05 -14.94 7.38
C GLU A 79 -6.68 -15.32 6.03
N ALA A 80 -7.04 -16.59 5.85
CA ALA A 80 -7.63 -17.07 4.63
C ALA A 80 -9.03 -16.51 4.37
N GLU A 81 -9.86 -16.36 5.40
CA GLU A 81 -11.19 -15.75 5.28
C GLU A 81 -11.07 -14.26 4.96
N TYR A 82 -10.17 -13.56 5.65
CA TYR A 82 -9.92 -12.14 5.41
C TYR A 82 -9.40 -11.89 4.00
N ALA A 83 -8.33 -12.59 3.58
CA ALA A 83 -7.73 -12.43 2.26
C ALA A 83 -8.75 -12.70 1.14
N ARG A 84 -9.55 -13.76 1.29
CA ARG A 84 -10.62 -14.09 0.33
C ARG A 84 -11.65 -12.97 0.27
N ALA A 85 -12.13 -12.49 1.41
CA ALA A 85 -13.15 -11.45 1.46
C ALA A 85 -12.66 -10.15 0.80
N ILE A 86 -11.41 -9.76 1.04
CA ILE A 86 -10.82 -8.56 0.42
C ILE A 86 -10.65 -8.74 -1.09
N VAL A 87 -10.02 -9.82 -1.55
CA VAL A 87 -9.70 -9.98 -2.97
C VAL A 87 -10.97 -10.18 -3.81
N SER A 88 -11.89 -11.07 -3.38
CA SER A 88 -13.14 -11.31 -4.12
C SER A 88 -14.09 -10.11 -4.06
N GLY A 89 -14.25 -9.49 -2.88
CA GLY A 89 -15.10 -8.31 -2.74
C GLY A 89 -14.61 -7.11 -3.55
N CYS A 90 -13.29 -6.89 -3.60
CA CYS A 90 -12.71 -5.85 -4.46
C CYS A 90 -12.95 -6.15 -5.94
N ARG A 91 -12.77 -7.40 -6.38
CA ARG A 91 -13.05 -7.79 -7.76
C ARG A 91 -14.52 -7.58 -8.13
N GLU A 92 -15.45 -7.96 -7.27
CA GLU A 92 -16.88 -7.76 -7.46
C GLU A 92 -17.22 -6.26 -7.56
N ALA A 93 -16.59 -5.42 -6.73
CA ALA A 93 -16.73 -3.97 -6.79
C ALA A 93 -16.05 -3.33 -8.03
N GLY A 94 -15.25 -4.07 -8.77
CA GLY A 94 -14.49 -3.58 -9.93
C GLY A 94 -13.24 -2.76 -9.55
N ILE A 95 -12.67 -3.05 -8.39
CA ILE A 95 -11.40 -2.49 -7.89
C ILE A 95 -10.41 -3.63 -7.58
N VAL A 96 -9.21 -3.32 -7.08
CA VAL A 96 -8.18 -4.33 -6.76
C VAL A 96 -7.95 -4.41 -5.25
N GLY A 97 -7.94 -5.65 -4.74
CA GLY A 97 -7.52 -5.95 -3.38
C GLY A 97 -6.01 -6.18 -3.30
N CYS A 98 -5.35 -5.51 -2.35
CA CYS A 98 -3.98 -5.83 -1.99
C CYS A 98 -3.98 -6.71 -0.73
N VAL A 99 -3.02 -7.64 -0.65
CA VAL A 99 -2.84 -8.53 0.50
C VAL A 99 -1.46 -8.34 1.10
N GLY A 100 -1.36 -8.46 2.42
CA GLY A 100 -0.12 -8.26 3.15
C GLY A 100 0.69 -9.53 3.33
N ASP A 101 1.87 -9.35 3.91
CA ASP A 101 2.83 -10.40 4.30
C ASP A 101 3.29 -10.14 5.74
N GLY A 102 3.90 -11.14 6.35
CA GLY A 102 4.42 -11.05 7.72
C GLY A 102 5.33 -12.21 8.07
N ALA A 103 5.72 -12.29 9.36
CA ALA A 103 6.62 -13.34 9.84
C ALA A 103 6.08 -14.77 9.64
N PRO A 104 4.82 -15.09 9.92
CA PRO A 104 4.23 -16.38 9.56
C PRO A 104 4.00 -16.47 8.04
N ASP A 105 4.50 -17.55 7.43
CA ASP A 105 4.30 -17.80 5.98
C ASP A 105 2.82 -17.90 5.59
N GLU A 106 1.96 -18.31 6.52
CA GLU A 106 0.51 -18.40 6.35
C GLU A 106 -0.13 -17.10 5.82
N LEU A 107 0.38 -15.93 6.24
CA LEU A 107 -0.15 -14.64 5.76
C LEU A 107 0.04 -14.50 4.25
N HIS A 108 1.26 -14.78 3.80
CA HIS A 108 1.60 -14.71 2.38
C HIS A 108 0.87 -15.80 1.56
N GLU A 109 0.77 -17.01 2.10
CA GLU A 109 0.10 -18.13 1.46
C GLU A 109 -1.40 -17.89 1.31
N ALA A 110 -2.05 -17.39 2.36
CA ALA A 110 -3.49 -17.06 2.33
C ALA A 110 -3.79 -15.98 1.30
N GLY A 111 -2.99 -14.92 1.25
CA GLY A 111 -3.12 -13.85 0.27
C GLY A 111 -2.95 -14.36 -1.16
N ASN A 112 -1.90 -15.13 -1.42
CA ASN A 112 -1.64 -15.71 -2.73
C ASN A 112 -2.74 -16.68 -3.18
N ALA A 113 -3.26 -17.51 -2.28
CA ALA A 113 -4.37 -18.40 -2.58
C ALA A 113 -5.63 -17.63 -2.98
N ALA A 114 -5.95 -16.53 -2.30
CA ALA A 114 -7.08 -15.67 -2.66
C ALA A 114 -6.89 -15.04 -4.05
N ILE A 115 -5.70 -14.52 -4.36
CA ILE A 115 -5.40 -13.94 -5.68
C ILE A 115 -5.48 -15.01 -6.78
N THR A 116 -4.95 -16.19 -6.52
CA THR A 116 -5.02 -17.32 -7.48
C THR A 116 -6.47 -17.71 -7.77
N ALA A 117 -7.32 -17.78 -6.75
CA ALA A 117 -8.75 -18.10 -6.90
C ALA A 117 -9.49 -17.07 -7.76
N GLU A 118 -9.02 -15.83 -7.78
CA GLU A 118 -9.55 -14.74 -8.60
C GLU A 118 -8.77 -14.53 -9.91
N GLY A 119 -8.03 -15.55 -10.38
CA GLY A 119 -7.32 -15.53 -11.66
C GLY A 119 -6.24 -14.47 -11.78
N GLY A 120 -5.53 -14.16 -10.68
CA GLY A 120 -4.47 -13.16 -10.62
C GLY A 120 -4.98 -11.72 -10.38
N TRP A 121 -6.26 -11.53 -10.09
CA TRP A 121 -6.83 -10.22 -9.81
C TRP A 121 -6.58 -9.80 -8.35
N GLY A 122 -5.38 -9.28 -8.07
CA GLY A 122 -4.94 -8.83 -6.76
C GLY A 122 -3.47 -8.47 -6.78
N ILE A 123 -3.01 -7.77 -5.74
CA ILE A 123 -1.61 -7.35 -5.59
C ILE A 123 -1.07 -7.88 -4.26
N PRO A 124 -0.14 -8.86 -4.27
CA PRO A 124 0.55 -9.27 -3.06
C PRO A 124 1.65 -8.25 -2.72
N PHE A 125 1.68 -7.81 -1.47
CA PHE A 125 2.76 -7.01 -0.91
C PHE A 125 3.62 -7.87 0.01
N ILE A 126 4.91 -7.95 -0.28
CA ILE A 126 5.89 -8.68 0.53
C ILE A 126 6.71 -7.71 1.40
N LYS A 127 7.34 -8.24 2.45
CA LYS A 127 8.33 -7.49 3.23
C LYS A 127 9.69 -7.50 2.51
N PRO A 128 10.59 -6.57 2.84
CA PRO A 128 11.92 -6.51 2.23
C PRO A 128 12.85 -7.62 2.77
N TRP A 129 12.44 -8.87 2.58
CA TRP A 129 13.18 -10.06 2.98
C TRP A 129 14.56 -10.14 2.34
N GLU A 130 15.37 -11.09 2.79
CA GLU A 130 16.71 -11.32 2.31
C GLU A 130 16.85 -12.68 1.62
N GLY A 131 17.80 -12.77 0.69
CA GLY A 131 18.27 -14.03 0.12
C GLY A 131 17.17 -14.93 -0.45
N GLU A 132 17.21 -16.21 -0.08
CA GLU A 132 16.29 -17.23 -0.59
C GLU A 132 14.83 -16.98 -0.21
N GLU A 133 14.57 -16.33 0.92
CA GLU A 133 13.21 -16.04 1.33
C GLU A 133 12.55 -15.00 0.40
N LEU A 134 13.27 -13.95 0.05
CA LEU A 134 12.81 -12.96 -0.90
C LEU A 134 12.48 -13.61 -2.26
N GLU A 135 13.41 -14.40 -2.79
CA GLU A 135 13.21 -15.10 -4.07
C GLU A 135 12.01 -16.04 -4.03
N ARG A 136 11.88 -16.83 -2.97
CA ARG A 136 10.77 -17.75 -2.77
C ARG A 136 9.42 -17.03 -2.79
N LYS A 137 9.32 -15.88 -2.08
CA LYS A 137 8.08 -15.10 -2.01
C LYS A 137 7.76 -14.42 -3.34
N MET A 138 8.75 -13.93 -4.06
CA MET A 138 8.57 -13.38 -5.41
C MET A 138 8.06 -14.44 -6.39
N CYS A 139 8.64 -15.63 -6.39
CA CYS A 139 8.19 -16.74 -7.23
C CYS A 139 6.77 -17.21 -6.89
N ARG A 140 6.42 -17.28 -5.59
CA ARG A 140 5.05 -17.62 -5.16
C ARG A 140 4.04 -16.56 -5.60
N ALA A 141 4.39 -15.27 -5.50
CA ALA A 141 3.56 -14.19 -6.01
C ALA A 141 3.33 -14.32 -7.52
N ALA A 142 4.37 -14.53 -8.30
CA ALA A 142 4.25 -14.72 -9.75
C ALA A 142 3.36 -15.93 -10.13
N ALA A 143 3.44 -17.02 -9.35
CA ALA A 143 2.63 -18.21 -9.58
C ALA A 143 1.10 -17.99 -9.42
N THR A 144 0.68 -16.89 -8.77
CA THR A 144 -0.73 -16.51 -8.67
C THR A 144 -1.33 -16.00 -9.98
N GLY A 145 -0.49 -15.66 -10.96
CA GLY A 145 -0.89 -14.99 -12.19
C GLY A 145 -1.12 -13.48 -12.03
N THR A 146 -0.75 -12.89 -10.89
CA THR A 146 -0.81 -11.44 -10.71
C THR A 146 0.14 -10.70 -11.67
N ARG A 147 -0.21 -9.47 -12.00
CA ARG A 147 0.59 -8.59 -12.88
C ARG A 147 1.48 -7.62 -12.11
N VAL A 148 1.34 -7.57 -10.79
CA VAL A 148 2.01 -6.59 -9.94
C VAL A 148 2.46 -7.24 -8.65
N LEU A 149 3.69 -6.97 -8.25
CA LEU A 149 4.24 -7.26 -6.94
C LEU A 149 4.48 -5.96 -6.19
N GLY A 150 4.00 -5.87 -4.95
CA GLY A 150 4.32 -4.78 -4.04
C GLY A 150 5.38 -5.19 -3.01
N MET A 151 6.12 -4.20 -2.49
CA MET A 151 7.02 -4.37 -1.35
C MET A 151 6.83 -3.23 -0.36
N ASP A 152 6.60 -3.58 0.91
CA ASP A 152 6.56 -2.62 2.03
C ASP A 152 7.99 -2.32 2.50
N ILE A 153 8.66 -1.31 1.93
CA ILE A 153 10.06 -1.00 2.26
C ILE A 153 10.20 -0.45 3.69
N ASP A 154 9.20 0.24 4.18
CA ASP A 154 9.12 0.79 5.53
C ASP A 154 8.96 -0.28 6.61
N ALA A 155 8.68 -1.54 6.23
CA ALA A 155 8.65 -2.66 7.15
C ALA A 155 10.00 -2.93 7.83
N ALA A 156 11.09 -2.40 7.30
CA ALA A 156 12.40 -2.39 7.98
C ALA A 156 12.34 -1.69 9.35
N GLY A 157 11.42 -0.73 9.54
CA GLY A 157 11.15 -0.07 10.82
C GLY A 157 10.15 -0.79 11.73
N LEU A 158 9.56 -1.91 11.31
CA LEU A 158 8.53 -2.60 12.10
C LEU A 158 9.13 -3.43 13.25
N ILE A 159 8.95 -2.95 14.48
CA ILE A 159 9.42 -3.63 15.71
C ILE A 159 8.86 -5.05 15.84
N ALA A 160 7.63 -5.29 15.36
CA ALA A 160 6.99 -6.60 15.42
C ALA A 160 7.81 -7.69 14.73
N LEU A 161 8.38 -7.44 13.54
CA LEU A 161 9.21 -8.40 12.82
C LEU A 161 10.51 -8.71 13.56
N ALA A 162 11.16 -7.68 14.13
CA ALA A 162 12.37 -7.87 14.92
C ALA A 162 12.10 -8.71 16.19
N ARG A 163 10.98 -8.45 16.88
CA ARG A 163 10.55 -9.23 18.07
C ARG A 163 10.20 -10.67 17.75
N MET A 164 9.73 -10.96 16.55
CA MET A 164 9.46 -12.33 16.09
C MET A 164 10.71 -13.06 15.57
N GLY A 165 11.89 -12.46 15.71
CA GLY A 165 13.15 -13.05 15.22
C GLY A 165 13.24 -13.11 13.67
N ARG A 166 12.47 -12.30 12.99
CA ARG A 166 12.40 -12.20 11.52
C ARG A 166 12.73 -10.77 11.06
N PRO A 167 13.92 -10.24 11.36
CA PRO A 167 14.28 -8.88 10.99
C PRO A 167 14.38 -8.77 9.46
N VAL A 168 13.97 -7.62 8.96
CA VAL A 168 14.17 -7.17 7.58
C VAL A 168 15.04 -5.92 7.58
N SER A 169 15.75 -5.66 6.49
CA SER A 169 16.65 -4.52 6.39
C SER A 169 16.20 -3.51 5.34
N PRO A 170 16.58 -2.24 5.49
CA PRO A 170 16.50 -1.27 4.41
C PRO A 170 17.22 -1.79 3.17
N LYS A 171 16.83 -1.32 2.00
CA LYS A 171 17.44 -1.68 0.72
C LYS A 171 18.16 -0.48 0.12
N THR A 172 19.33 -0.72 -0.45
CA THR A 172 20.04 0.25 -1.28
C THR A 172 19.36 0.38 -2.65
N CYS A 173 19.63 1.47 -3.38
CA CYS A 173 19.12 1.62 -4.75
C CYS A 173 19.54 0.46 -5.67
N ALA A 174 20.73 -0.10 -5.48
CA ALA A 174 21.21 -1.24 -6.27
C ALA A 174 20.43 -2.52 -5.98
N GLU A 175 20.14 -2.79 -4.71
CA GLU A 175 19.30 -3.92 -4.31
C GLU A 175 17.85 -3.76 -4.79
N LEU A 176 17.28 -2.56 -4.66
CA LEU A 176 15.93 -2.27 -5.18
C LEU A 176 15.88 -2.47 -6.69
N LYS A 177 16.91 -2.01 -7.42
CA LYS A 177 17.00 -2.25 -8.86
C LYS A 177 17.02 -3.74 -9.19
N ALA A 178 17.83 -4.53 -8.49
CA ALA A 178 17.89 -5.98 -8.71
C ALA A 178 16.52 -6.65 -8.44
N ILE A 179 15.79 -6.19 -7.41
CA ILE A 179 14.46 -6.69 -7.06
C ILE A 179 13.45 -6.29 -8.16
N ALA A 180 13.46 -5.04 -8.63
CA ALA A 180 12.60 -4.58 -9.71
C ALA A 180 12.87 -5.36 -11.01
N ASP A 181 14.13 -5.49 -11.41
CA ASP A 181 14.54 -6.27 -12.59
C ASP A 181 14.08 -7.74 -12.46
N ARG A 182 14.17 -8.33 -11.26
CA ARG A 182 13.71 -9.70 -10.99
C ARG A 182 12.19 -9.81 -11.09
N SER A 183 11.44 -8.83 -10.56
CA SER A 183 9.98 -8.77 -10.67
C SER A 183 9.55 -8.72 -12.14
N HIS A 184 10.19 -7.86 -12.92
CA HIS A 184 9.96 -7.75 -14.37
C HIS A 184 10.30 -9.06 -15.09
N GLY A 185 11.40 -9.72 -14.72
CA GLY A 185 11.78 -11.03 -15.26
C GLY A 185 10.77 -12.14 -14.94
N LEU A 186 9.97 -11.97 -13.88
CA LEU A 186 8.85 -12.85 -13.53
C LEU A 186 7.51 -12.42 -14.18
N GLY A 187 7.51 -11.36 -15.00
CA GLY A 187 6.33 -10.86 -15.69
C GLY A 187 5.45 -9.92 -14.86
N MET A 188 5.94 -9.44 -13.72
CA MET A 188 5.20 -8.54 -12.84
C MET A 188 5.82 -7.14 -12.83
N LYS A 189 4.98 -6.11 -12.80
CA LYS A 189 5.36 -4.76 -12.41
C LYS A 189 5.76 -4.72 -10.95
N PHE A 190 6.58 -3.74 -10.55
CA PHE A 190 7.06 -3.61 -9.18
C PHE A 190 6.63 -2.28 -8.55
N VAL A 191 5.99 -2.36 -7.38
CA VAL A 191 5.49 -1.21 -6.62
C VAL A 191 6.16 -1.16 -5.26
N LEU A 192 6.70 0.01 -4.89
CA LEU A 192 7.36 0.23 -3.61
C LEU A 192 6.45 1.04 -2.68
N LYS A 193 6.11 0.49 -1.52
CA LYS A 193 5.25 1.13 -0.51
C LYS A 193 6.05 1.57 0.71
N GLY A 194 5.66 2.69 1.30
CA GLY A 194 6.34 3.29 2.45
C GLY A 194 7.15 4.53 2.08
N ILE A 195 6.79 5.18 0.99
CA ILE A 195 7.50 6.37 0.47
C ILE A 195 6.90 7.62 1.12
N MET A 196 7.74 8.37 1.84
CA MET A 196 7.34 9.58 2.56
C MET A 196 8.19 10.80 2.21
N THR A 197 9.18 10.64 1.32
CA THR A 197 10.08 11.74 0.91
C THR A 197 10.21 11.80 -0.61
N VAL A 198 10.55 12.97 -1.12
CA VAL A 198 10.85 13.19 -2.54
C VAL A 198 12.09 12.40 -2.96
N GLU A 199 13.07 12.33 -2.09
CA GLU A 199 14.33 11.63 -2.30
C GLU A 199 14.10 10.12 -2.52
N ASP A 200 13.25 9.50 -1.68
CA ASP A 200 12.90 8.09 -1.81
C ASP A 200 12.07 7.81 -3.08
N ALA A 201 11.18 8.74 -3.45
CA ALA A 201 10.42 8.62 -4.70
C ALA A 201 11.34 8.65 -5.93
N ILE A 202 12.32 9.55 -5.96
CA ILE A 202 13.34 9.62 -7.02
C ILE A 202 14.21 8.35 -7.01
N ALA A 203 14.56 7.85 -5.82
CA ALA A 203 15.33 6.60 -5.72
C ALA A 203 14.55 5.40 -6.24
N ALA A 204 13.25 5.30 -5.94
CA ALA A 204 12.35 4.27 -6.46
C ALA A 204 12.25 4.33 -8.00
N GLU A 205 12.11 5.52 -8.57
CA GLU A 205 12.11 5.72 -10.02
C GLU A 205 13.41 5.23 -10.66
N ARG A 206 14.55 5.63 -10.10
CA ARG A 206 15.89 5.22 -10.59
C ARG A 206 16.14 3.72 -10.47
N ALA A 207 15.53 3.09 -9.47
CA ALA A 207 15.57 1.64 -9.30
C ALA A 207 14.68 0.90 -10.31
N GLY A 208 13.84 1.59 -11.07
CA GLY A 208 12.95 0.99 -12.07
C GLY A 208 11.61 0.51 -11.51
N CYS A 209 11.13 1.08 -10.39
CA CYS A 209 9.79 0.81 -9.90
C CYS A 209 8.73 1.34 -10.88
N ASP A 210 7.66 0.58 -11.10
CA ASP A 210 6.52 0.98 -11.93
C ASP A 210 5.52 1.86 -11.17
N GLY A 211 5.62 1.86 -9.85
CA GLY A 211 4.78 2.68 -8.99
C GLY A 211 5.29 2.78 -7.57
N ILE A 212 4.75 3.76 -6.85
CA ILE A 212 4.99 3.95 -5.42
C ILE A 212 3.66 4.11 -4.69
N VAL A 213 3.66 3.75 -3.40
CA VAL A 213 2.59 4.10 -2.48
C VAL A 213 3.16 5.08 -1.46
N VAL A 214 2.64 6.31 -1.47
CA VAL A 214 2.91 7.31 -0.43
C VAL A 214 2.20 6.85 0.84
N SER A 215 2.98 6.39 1.81
CA SER A 215 2.49 5.65 2.97
C SER A 215 3.45 5.77 4.14
N ASN A 216 2.92 5.97 5.35
CA ASN A 216 3.65 5.85 6.61
C ASN A 216 3.25 4.58 7.39
N HIS A 217 2.72 3.57 6.68
CA HIS A 217 2.26 2.30 7.26
C HIS A 217 1.20 2.46 8.35
N GLY A 218 0.32 3.46 8.21
CA GLY A 218 -0.64 3.82 9.26
C GLY A 218 0.03 4.32 10.55
N GLY A 219 1.23 4.89 10.46
CA GLY A 219 2.02 5.36 11.61
C GLY A 219 2.66 4.23 12.42
N ARG A 220 2.80 3.03 11.86
CA ARG A 220 3.32 1.85 12.59
C ARG A 220 4.83 1.67 12.46
N ALA A 221 5.47 2.30 11.47
CA ALA A 221 6.91 2.21 11.24
C ALA A 221 7.68 3.27 12.02
N LEU A 222 7.22 4.51 12.03
CA LEU A 222 7.86 5.65 12.69
C LEU A 222 6.81 6.60 13.24
N ASP A 223 6.94 6.97 14.50
CA ASP A 223 6.08 8.00 15.13
C ASP A 223 6.48 9.41 14.68
N HIS A 224 5.62 10.38 14.93
CA HIS A 224 5.82 11.79 14.60
C HIS A 224 6.01 12.12 13.11
N THR A 225 5.68 11.20 12.20
CA THR A 225 5.67 11.51 10.76
C THR A 225 4.48 12.42 10.40
N PRO A 226 4.60 13.24 9.34
CA PRO A 226 3.45 13.96 8.78
C PRO A 226 2.39 12.97 8.26
N GLY A 227 1.19 13.48 8.02
CA GLY A 227 0.17 12.74 7.26
C GLY A 227 0.59 12.55 5.81
N THR A 228 0.24 11.42 5.23
CA THR A 228 0.65 11.07 3.86
C THR A 228 0.16 12.08 2.82
N ILE A 229 -1.04 12.63 3.02
CA ILE A 229 -1.60 13.68 2.14
C ILE A 229 -0.78 14.99 2.16
N GLU A 230 -0.02 15.26 3.22
CA GLU A 230 0.81 16.47 3.32
C GLU A 230 2.05 16.38 2.43
N VAL A 231 2.63 15.19 2.28
CA VAL A 231 3.84 14.97 1.47
C VAL A 231 3.52 14.59 0.02
N LEU A 232 2.31 14.11 -0.24
CA LEU A 232 1.87 13.64 -1.56
C LEU A 232 2.10 14.66 -2.69
N PRO A 233 1.74 15.97 -2.55
CA PRO A 233 1.90 16.91 -3.65
C PRO A 233 3.35 17.09 -4.10
N ALA A 234 4.29 17.17 -3.15
CA ALA A 234 5.71 17.34 -3.46
C ALA A 234 6.30 16.09 -4.13
N ILE A 235 5.93 14.90 -3.63
CA ILE A 235 6.37 13.61 -4.19
C ILE A 235 5.83 13.46 -5.61
N ALA A 236 4.53 13.63 -5.79
CA ALA A 236 3.89 13.42 -7.08
C ALA A 236 4.41 14.39 -8.15
N ALA A 237 4.64 15.66 -7.81
CA ALA A 237 5.22 16.64 -8.73
C ALA A 237 6.56 16.18 -9.33
N GLN A 238 7.32 15.34 -8.61
CA GLN A 238 8.63 14.87 -9.06
C GLN A 238 8.55 13.65 -9.98
N VAL A 239 7.59 12.76 -9.79
CA VAL A 239 7.56 11.45 -10.46
C VAL A 239 6.34 11.24 -11.36
N LYS A 240 5.41 12.20 -11.40
CA LYS A 240 4.20 12.16 -12.22
C LYS A 240 4.50 11.87 -13.69
N GLY A 241 3.70 10.97 -14.28
CA GLY A 241 3.83 10.56 -15.68
C GLY A 241 5.00 9.62 -15.95
N ARG A 242 5.84 9.30 -14.94
CA ARG A 242 6.96 8.35 -15.08
C ARG A 242 6.72 7.05 -14.33
N MET A 243 5.89 7.06 -13.29
CA MET A 243 5.42 5.89 -12.56
C MET A 243 4.04 6.15 -11.97
N ALA A 244 3.32 5.10 -11.58
CA ALA A 244 2.08 5.22 -10.86
C ALA A 244 2.32 5.76 -9.43
N VAL A 245 1.50 6.71 -8.99
CA VAL A 245 1.55 7.25 -7.62
C VAL A 245 0.25 6.87 -6.92
N LEU A 246 0.38 6.07 -5.89
CA LEU A 246 -0.71 5.66 -5.00
C LEU A 246 -0.51 6.31 -3.62
N MET A 247 -1.56 6.39 -2.83
CA MET A 247 -1.49 6.89 -1.46
C MET A 247 -2.38 6.07 -0.55
N ASP A 248 -1.93 5.82 0.67
CA ASP A 248 -2.77 5.33 1.77
C ASP A 248 -2.58 6.18 3.03
N GLY A 249 -3.31 5.82 4.09
CA GLY A 249 -3.22 6.50 5.39
C GLY A 249 -4.36 7.51 5.62
N GLY A 250 -5.31 7.11 6.46
CA GLY A 250 -6.37 8.00 6.94
C GLY A 250 -7.64 8.04 6.09
N ILE A 251 -7.68 7.47 4.90
CA ILE A 251 -8.86 7.43 4.03
C ILE A 251 -9.99 6.66 4.73
N ARG A 252 -11.18 7.26 4.82
CA ARG A 252 -12.35 6.69 5.49
C ARG A 252 -13.60 6.67 4.62
N ASP A 253 -13.71 7.57 3.67
CA ASP A 253 -14.88 7.72 2.80
C ASP A 253 -14.51 8.27 1.43
N GLY A 254 -15.53 8.41 0.57
CA GLY A 254 -15.35 8.91 -0.80
C GLY A 254 -14.89 10.37 -0.88
N LEU A 255 -15.16 11.19 0.15
CA LEU A 255 -14.66 12.57 0.19
C LEU A 255 -13.17 12.60 0.44
N ASP A 256 -12.64 11.71 1.27
CA ASP A 256 -11.20 11.57 1.47
C ASP A 256 -10.50 11.11 0.17
N VAL A 257 -11.13 10.20 -0.58
CA VAL A 257 -10.66 9.82 -1.93
C VAL A 257 -10.62 11.04 -2.86
N LEU A 258 -11.70 11.84 -2.90
CA LEU A 258 -11.74 13.06 -3.72
C LEU A 258 -10.68 14.08 -3.31
N LYS A 259 -10.42 14.25 -2.00
CA LYS A 259 -9.34 15.11 -1.52
C LYS A 259 -7.97 14.64 -2.01
N ALA A 260 -7.72 13.34 -1.92
CA ALA A 260 -6.49 12.77 -2.42
C ALA A 260 -6.33 12.96 -3.92
N LEU A 261 -7.38 12.71 -4.71
CA LEU A 261 -7.40 12.93 -6.16
C LEU A 261 -7.29 14.41 -6.56
N GLY A 262 -7.83 15.33 -5.76
CA GLY A 262 -7.90 16.76 -6.05
C GLY A 262 -6.56 17.50 -5.94
N PHE A 263 -5.50 16.87 -5.42
CA PHE A 263 -4.15 17.46 -5.36
C PHE A 263 -3.40 17.37 -6.70
N HIS A 264 -4.09 17.57 -7.80
CA HIS A 264 -3.58 17.67 -9.17
C HIS A 264 -3.36 16.38 -9.94
N ASP A 265 -4.20 16.12 -10.93
CA ASP A 265 -3.95 15.21 -12.05
C ASP A 265 -3.16 13.93 -11.67
N PHE A 266 -3.41 13.37 -10.48
CA PHE A 266 -2.78 12.12 -10.06
C PHE A 266 -3.49 10.95 -10.72
N ASP A 267 -2.72 9.99 -11.16
CA ASP A 267 -3.29 8.87 -11.87
C ASP A 267 -4.08 7.94 -10.94
N PHE A 268 -3.69 7.80 -9.64
CA PHE A 268 -4.36 6.83 -8.74
C PHE A 268 -4.00 6.97 -7.25
N TYR A 269 -4.90 6.48 -6.38
CA TYR A 269 -4.73 6.47 -4.92
C TYR A 269 -5.22 5.17 -4.30
N GLN A 270 -4.55 4.75 -3.24
CA GLN A 270 -4.88 3.57 -2.44
C GLN A 270 -5.56 3.99 -1.14
N THR A 271 -6.63 3.31 -0.72
CA THR A 271 -7.34 3.54 0.54
C THR A 271 -7.04 2.49 1.58
#